data_6934604a6240b64b5dc5e91e42f0cc39
#
_entry.id   6934604a6240b64b5dc5e91e42f0cc39
#
_cell.length_a   1.000
_cell.length_b   1.000
_cell.length_c   1.000
_cell.angle_alpha   90.00
_cell.angle_beta   90.00
_cell.angle_gamma   90.00
#
_symmetry.space_group_name_H-M   'P 1'
#
loop_
_entity.id
_entity.type
_entity.pdbx_description
1 polymer ?
#
loop_
_entity_poly.entity_id
_entity_poly.type
_entity_poly.pdbx_seq_one_letter_code
_entity_poly.pdbx_strand_id
1 'polypeptide(L)' 'MREIVRTNDMVLISAVGSLLDSAGIKHLVFDQNMSVLEGSLGMLPRRVLVAEDDVAAARRLLTDAGLAHELRPQETGR' A
#
# COMPACT_ATOMS: atom_id res chain seq x y z
N MET A 1 10.81 -4.33 -3.53
CA MET A 1 9.68 -3.85 -2.78
C MET A 1 8.46 -4.66 -3.04
N ARG A 2 7.59 -4.72 -2.08
CA ARG A 2 6.42 -5.55 -2.19
C ARG A 2 5.16 -4.74 -1.94
N GLU A 3 4.15 -4.95 -2.74
CA GLU A 3 2.92 -4.22 -2.61
C GLU A 3 2.11 -4.79 -1.45
N ILE A 4 1.65 -3.95 -0.54
CA ILE A 4 0.85 -4.43 0.57
C ILE A 4 -0.58 -3.89 0.52
N VAL A 5 -0.85 -2.80 -0.15
CA VAL A 5 -2.19 -2.25 -0.25
C VAL A 5 -2.40 -1.71 -1.65
N ARG A 6 -3.59 -1.87 -2.19
CA ARG A 6 -3.92 -1.31 -3.49
C ARG A 6 -5.33 -0.77 -3.39
N THR A 7 -5.50 0.49 -3.60
CA THR A 7 -6.80 1.09 -3.45
C THR A 7 -6.92 2.41 -4.17
N ASN A 8 -8.11 2.83 -4.45
CA ASN A 8 -8.33 4.11 -5.08
C ASN A 8 -8.67 5.12 -4.01
N ASP A 9 -8.82 4.72 -2.77
CA ASP A 9 -9.26 5.59 -1.72
C ASP A 9 -8.09 6.39 -1.17
N MET A 10 -8.05 7.67 -1.46
CA MET A 10 -6.97 8.51 -1.00
C MET A 10 -6.93 8.64 0.50
N VAL A 11 -8.05 8.55 1.15
CA VAL A 11 -8.07 8.65 2.60
C VAL A 11 -7.38 7.44 3.19
N LEU A 12 -7.62 6.27 2.60
CA LEU A 12 -6.99 5.06 3.08
C LEU A 12 -5.49 5.14 2.83
N ILE A 13 -5.07 5.64 1.69
CA ILE A 13 -3.65 5.77 1.37
C ILE A 13 -2.99 6.68 2.41
N SER A 14 -3.64 7.78 2.76
CA SER A 14 -3.07 8.66 3.74
C SER A 14 -2.99 8.01 5.10
N ALA A 15 -3.99 7.27 5.49
CA ALA A 15 -3.99 6.61 6.79
C ALA A 15 -2.90 5.55 6.85
N VAL A 16 -2.75 4.79 5.79
CA VAL A 16 -1.74 3.75 5.76
C VAL A 16 -0.36 4.38 5.83
N GLY A 17 -0.15 5.45 5.08
CA GLY A 17 1.13 6.13 5.07
C GLY A 17 1.48 6.67 6.45
N SER A 18 0.51 7.23 7.15
CA SER A 18 0.75 7.76 8.47
C SER A 18 1.11 6.67 9.45
N LEU A 19 0.45 5.53 9.35
CA LEU A 19 0.75 4.43 10.24
C LEU A 19 2.16 3.92 9.98
N LEU A 20 2.53 3.79 8.73
CA LEU A 20 3.85 3.29 8.39
C LEU A 20 4.92 4.28 8.84
N ASP A 21 4.66 5.57 8.65
CA ASP A 21 5.62 6.57 9.08
C ASP A 21 5.79 6.54 10.60
N SER A 22 4.72 6.37 11.32
CA SER A 22 4.84 6.39 12.77
C SER A 22 5.60 5.18 13.28
N ALA A 23 5.65 4.12 12.51
CA ALA A 23 6.38 2.94 12.91
C ALA A 23 7.79 2.93 12.32
N GLY A 24 8.15 3.97 11.61
CA GLY A 24 9.48 4.02 11.02
C GLY A 24 9.65 3.13 9.82
N ILE A 25 8.58 2.74 9.17
CA ILE A 25 8.68 1.87 8.02
C ILE A 25 8.61 2.70 6.75
N LYS A 26 9.63 2.63 5.94
CA LYS A 26 9.64 3.39 4.71
C LYS A 26 8.71 2.76 3.71
N HIS A 27 8.07 3.55 2.94
CA HIS A 27 7.14 3.05 1.93
C HIS A 27 7.10 3.96 0.72
N LEU A 28 6.56 3.46 -0.35
CA LEU A 28 6.36 4.24 -1.56
C LEU A 28 4.92 4.10 -1.97
N VAL A 29 4.36 5.16 -2.50
CA VAL A 29 3.03 5.10 -3.04
C VAL A 29 3.15 5.26 -4.54
N PHE A 30 2.76 4.24 -5.29
CA PHE A 30 2.86 4.28 -6.71
C PHE A 30 1.54 4.67 -7.20
N ASP A 31 1.43 5.75 -7.93
CA ASP A 31 0.13 6.04 -8.39
C ASP A 31 0.17 6.19 -9.87
N GLN A 32 -0.89 6.51 -10.46
CA GLN A 32 -0.98 6.47 -11.77
C GLN A 32 -0.55 7.61 -12.50
N ASN A 33 -0.30 8.67 -11.93
CA ASN A 33 0.10 9.80 -12.61
C ASN A 33 1.12 9.52 -13.53
N MET A 34 1.83 8.55 -13.37
CA MET A 34 2.83 8.34 -14.14
C MET A 34 2.45 7.86 -15.41
N SER A 35 1.44 7.31 -15.62
CA SER A 35 1.16 6.84 -16.86
C SER A 35 -0.07 7.19 -17.35
N VAL A 36 -0.35 8.20 -17.33
CA VAL A 36 -1.52 8.60 -17.70
C VAL A 36 -1.81 8.73 -18.97
N LEU A 37 -1.25 8.49 -19.83
CA LEU A 37 -1.54 8.77 -20.98
C LEU A 37 -2.76 8.49 -21.48
N GLU A 38 -3.30 7.69 -21.45
CA GLU A 38 -4.44 7.50 -22.05
C GLU A 38 -5.56 7.92 -21.46
N GLY A 39 -5.63 8.60 -20.77
CA GLY A 39 -6.75 9.14 -20.28
C GLY A 39 -7.59 8.21 -19.66
N SER A 40 -7.08 7.32 -19.16
CA SER A 40 -7.92 6.41 -18.64
C SER A 40 -8.55 6.76 -17.50
N LEU A 41 -8.56 7.71 -17.26
CA LEU A 41 -9.25 8.10 -16.25
C LEU A 41 -9.12 7.80 -14.96
N GLY A 42 -8.28 7.69 -14.46
CA GLY A 42 -8.15 7.65 -13.15
C GLY A 42 -8.71 6.61 -12.43
N MET A 43 -9.02 5.62 -13.06
CA MET A 43 -9.59 4.61 -12.34
C MET A 43 -8.56 3.65 -11.86
N LEU A 44 -7.31 3.85 -12.10
CA LEU A 44 -6.33 2.88 -11.68
C LEU A 44 -5.99 3.07 -10.23
N PRO A 45 -5.88 2.04 -9.48
CA PRO A 45 -5.64 2.16 -8.06
C PRO A 45 -4.21 2.56 -7.73
N ARG A 46 -4.02 3.15 -6.60
CA ARG A 46 -2.70 3.46 -6.11
C ARG A 46 -2.22 2.28 -5.31
N ARG A 47 -0.93 2.11 -5.23
CA ARG A 47 -0.37 0.97 -4.53
C ARG A 47 0.63 1.42 -3.51
N VAL A 48 0.65 0.80 -2.37
CA VAL A 48 1.61 1.12 -1.33
C VAL A 48 2.59 -0.05 -1.26
N LEU A 49 3.87 0.25 -1.38
CA LEU A 49 4.89 -0.77 -1.36
C LEU A 49 5.85 -0.56 -0.23
N VAL A 50 6.36 -1.60 0.33
CA VAL A 50 7.39 -1.53 1.37
C VAL A 50 8.51 -2.50 1.03
N ALA A 51 9.63 -2.35 1.66
CA ALA A 51 10.77 -3.23 1.41
C ALA A 51 10.43 -4.65 1.85
N GLU A 52 11.03 -5.62 1.23
CA GLU A 52 10.77 -6.99 1.57
C GLU A 52 10.98 -7.26 3.04
N ASP A 53 11.98 -6.71 3.64
CA ASP A 53 12.24 -6.98 5.04
C ASP A 53 11.20 -6.36 5.95
N ASP A 54 10.43 -5.43 5.47
CA ASP A 54 9.44 -4.78 6.29
C ASP A 54 8.04 -5.30 6.09
N VAL A 55 7.86 -6.24 5.20
CA VAL A 55 6.51 -6.70 4.88
C VAL A 55 5.77 -7.25 6.10
N ALA A 56 6.41 -8.10 6.86
CA ALA A 56 5.72 -8.70 7.99
C ALA A 56 5.34 -7.66 9.03
N ALA A 57 6.24 -6.72 9.30
CA ALA A 57 5.97 -5.69 10.27
C ALA A 57 4.85 -4.76 9.79
N ALA A 58 4.89 -4.42 8.52
CA ALA A 58 3.89 -3.53 7.96
C ALA A 58 2.52 -4.20 7.98
N ARG A 59 2.46 -5.47 7.63
CA ARG A 59 1.19 -6.17 7.62
C ARG A 59 0.63 -6.31 9.02
N ARG A 60 1.49 -6.55 10.00
CA ARG A 60 1.03 -6.66 11.35
C ARG A 60 0.51 -5.31 11.84
N LEU A 61 1.20 -4.24 11.50
CA LEU A 61 0.81 -2.91 11.92
C LEU A 61 -0.59 -2.59 11.38
N LEU A 62 -0.81 -2.85 10.12
CA LEU A 62 -2.10 -2.53 9.53
C LEU A 62 -3.20 -3.43 10.05
N THR A 63 -2.88 -4.68 10.33
CA THR A 63 -3.85 -5.59 10.89
C THR A 63 -4.28 -5.09 12.27
N ASP A 64 -3.32 -4.64 13.08
CA ASP A 64 -3.62 -4.16 14.39
C ASP A 64 -4.43 -2.87 14.34
N ALA A 65 -4.34 -2.15 13.28
CA ALA A 65 -5.09 -0.93 13.13
C ALA A 65 -6.48 -1.18 12.55
N GLY A 66 -6.82 -2.43 12.35
CA GLY A 66 -8.15 -2.75 11.83
C GLY A 66 -8.24 -2.70 10.33
N LEU A 67 -7.11 -2.72 9.64
CA LEU A 67 -7.12 -2.64 8.20
C LEU A 67 -6.71 -3.93 7.51
N ALA A 68 -6.80 -5.04 8.21
CA ALA A 68 -6.40 -6.31 7.60
C ALA A 68 -7.12 -6.59 6.29
N HIS A 69 -8.36 -6.17 6.21
CA HIS A 69 -9.12 -6.45 5.00
C HIS A 69 -8.65 -5.65 3.80
N GLU A 70 -7.80 -4.67 4.00
CA GLU A 70 -7.30 -3.90 2.88
C GLU A 70 -5.97 -4.43 2.41
N LEU A 71 -5.38 -5.37 3.10
CA LEU A 71 -4.08 -5.85 2.71
C LEU A 71 -4.18 -6.77 1.51
N ARG A 72 -3.22 -6.71 0.66
CA ARG A 72 -3.17 -7.60 -0.49
C ARG A 72 -2.81 -9.00 0.00
N PRO A 73 -3.24 -10.02 -0.66
CA PRO A 73 -2.91 -11.36 -0.25
C PRO A 73 -1.41 -11.53 -0.29
N GLN A 74 -0.89 -12.24 0.69
CA GLN A 74 0.52 -12.41 0.72
C GLN A 74 0.86 -13.56 -0.18
N GLU A 75 1.78 -13.35 -1.13
CA GLU A 75 2.08 -14.37 -1.99
C GLU A 75 3.12 -15.17 -1.45
N THR A 76 2.95 -16.35 -1.15
CA THR A 76 3.95 -17.06 -0.52
C THR A 76 4.63 -17.88 -1.43
N GLY A 77 4.42 -17.84 -2.44
CA GLY A 77 5.16 -18.61 -3.22
C GLY A 77 5.05 -19.98 -3.00
N ARG A 78 4.62 -20.33 -2.70
CA ARG A 78 4.54 -21.37 -2.51
C ARG A 78 4.53 -21.79 -2.92
#